data_d98f8dcad3a239432d1c0c187d394ac0
#
_entry.id   d98f8dcad3a239432d1c0c187d394ac0
#
_cell.length_a   1.000
_cell.length_b   1.000
_cell.length_c   1.000
_cell.angle_alpha   90.00
_cell.angle_beta   90.00
_cell.angle_gamma   90.00
#
_symmetry.space_group_name_H-M   'P 1'
#
loop_
_entity.id
_entity.type
_entity.pdbx_description
1 polymer ?
#
loop_
_entity_poly.entity_id
_entity_poly.type
_entity_poly.pdbx_seq_one_letter_code
_entity_poly.pdbx_strand_id
1 'polypeptide(L)'
;MLKRSLMIAATSVAMAAALVNPAAAAPADFIGVWVNKDVNTRGVTRVVVTSAGGNKLNIQVFGKCHPTDCEWGTKPLVTYGLNVQDTNHNYATTIYNQGFANSLLTLGYAGNEILLQGYTQFLDSSGRQNYYSRDYFQRAPKVKIPGGVPKFPIQR
;
A
#
# COMPACT_ATOMS: atom_id res chain seq x y z
N MET A 1 24.90 -22.85 70.24
CA MET A 1 24.43 -23.37 68.93
C MET A 1 23.70 -22.24 68.21
N LEU A 2 24.36 -21.56 67.28
CA LEU A 2 23.79 -20.42 66.54
C LEU A 2 23.20 -20.95 65.22
N LYS A 3 21.85 -20.86 65.02
CA LYS A 3 21.20 -21.12 63.78
C LYS A 3 21.28 -19.87 62.88
N ARG A 4 22.04 -19.93 61.81
CA ARG A 4 22.06 -18.91 60.74
C ARG A 4 20.90 -19.18 59.81
N SER A 5 19.92 -18.27 59.77
CA SER A 5 18.85 -18.26 58.76
C SER A 5 19.40 -17.59 57.48
N LEU A 6 19.37 -18.32 56.38
CA LEU A 6 19.73 -17.85 55.04
C LEU A 6 18.48 -17.22 54.40
N MET A 7 18.45 -15.91 54.22
CA MET A 7 17.39 -15.23 53.44
C MET A 7 17.79 -15.27 51.94
N ILE A 8 16.98 -15.97 51.17
CA ILE A 8 17.08 -15.99 49.69
C ILE A 8 16.23 -14.83 49.18
N ALA A 9 16.86 -13.80 48.68
CA ALA A 9 16.18 -12.72 47.96
C ALA A 9 15.88 -13.16 46.52
N ALA A 10 14.59 -13.35 46.22
CA ALA A 10 14.15 -13.61 44.86
C ALA A 10 14.02 -12.28 44.10
N THR A 11 14.93 -11.99 43.17
CA THR A 11 14.84 -10.88 42.24
C THR A 11 13.94 -11.28 41.07
N SER A 12 12.72 -10.77 41.05
CA SER A 12 11.78 -10.88 39.92
C SER A 12 12.20 -9.89 38.82
N VAL A 13 12.73 -10.39 37.71
CA VAL A 13 12.94 -9.63 36.48
C VAL A 13 11.60 -9.47 35.77
N ALA A 14 11.02 -8.27 35.85
CA ALA A 14 9.85 -7.90 35.07
C ALA A 14 10.30 -7.65 33.61
N MET A 15 10.01 -8.60 32.70
CA MET A 15 10.10 -8.38 31.27
C MET A 15 8.98 -7.44 30.84
N ALA A 16 9.31 -6.17 30.59
CA ALA A 16 8.42 -5.25 29.89
C ALA A 16 8.36 -5.67 28.40
N ALA A 17 7.31 -6.37 28.02
CA ALA A 17 6.98 -6.57 26.62
C ALA A 17 6.63 -5.20 26.01
N ALA A 18 7.52 -4.63 25.20
CA ALA A 18 7.21 -3.48 24.40
C ALA A 18 6.10 -3.87 23.42
N LEU A 19 4.87 -3.39 23.68
CA LEU A 19 3.78 -3.44 22.70
C LEU A 19 4.21 -2.55 21.53
N VAL A 20 4.69 -3.17 20.45
CA VAL A 20 4.89 -2.48 19.18
C VAL A 20 3.48 -2.18 18.67
N ASN A 21 2.98 -0.98 18.96
CA ASN A 21 1.78 -0.48 18.30
C ASN A 21 2.10 -0.42 16.81
N PRO A 22 1.31 -1.05 15.93
CA PRO A 22 1.45 -0.80 14.50
C PRO A 22 1.32 0.69 14.28
N ALA A 23 2.30 1.27 13.59
CA ALA A 23 2.32 2.71 13.32
C ALA A 23 0.96 3.08 12.70
N ALA A 24 0.28 4.02 13.35
CA ALA A 24 -0.99 4.55 12.88
C ALA A 24 -0.77 5.16 11.49
N ALA A 25 -1.42 4.62 10.46
CA ALA A 25 -1.28 5.13 9.11
C ALA A 25 -2.21 6.32 8.89
N ALA A 26 -1.64 7.44 8.45
CA ALA A 26 -2.39 8.59 7.95
C ALA A 26 -2.64 8.45 6.43
N PRO A 27 -3.64 9.13 5.85
CA PRO A 27 -3.81 9.17 4.40
C PRO A 27 -2.53 9.52 3.65
N ALA A 28 -1.70 10.40 4.20
CA ALA A 28 -0.41 10.80 3.62
C ALA A 28 0.60 9.65 3.48
N ASP A 29 0.46 8.57 4.24
CA ASP A 29 1.37 7.43 4.17
C ASP A 29 1.23 6.62 2.89
N PHE A 30 0.10 6.72 2.20
CA PHE A 30 -0.07 6.16 0.87
C PHE A 30 0.71 6.92 -0.20
N ILE A 31 1.05 8.21 0.02
CA ILE A 31 1.70 9.05 -1.00
C ILE A 31 3.05 8.49 -1.39
N GLY A 32 3.26 8.33 -2.69
CA GLY A 32 4.52 7.85 -3.25
C GLY A 32 4.33 7.04 -4.52
N VAL A 33 5.45 6.52 -5.00
CA VAL A 33 5.50 5.57 -6.12
C VAL A 33 5.68 4.18 -5.55
N TRP A 34 4.79 3.29 -5.94
CA TRP A 34 4.75 1.91 -5.51
C TRP A 34 4.90 0.99 -6.72
N VAL A 35 5.86 0.09 -6.67
CA VAL A 35 6.15 -0.86 -7.75
C VAL A 35 5.79 -2.28 -7.32
N ASN A 36 5.23 -3.04 -8.24
CA ASN A 36 4.90 -4.44 -7.99
C ASN A 36 6.17 -5.22 -7.63
N LYS A 37 6.09 -6.06 -6.60
CA LYS A 37 7.21 -6.92 -6.18
C LYS A 37 7.45 -8.05 -7.17
N ASP A 38 6.43 -8.49 -7.89
CA ASP A 38 6.58 -9.39 -9.03
C ASP A 38 6.92 -8.59 -10.30
N VAL A 39 8.20 -8.62 -10.67
CA VAL A 39 8.71 -7.93 -11.87
C VAL A 39 8.16 -8.52 -13.18
N ASN A 40 7.61 -9.74 -13.14
CA ASN A 40 7.02 -10.44 -14.28
C ASN A 40 5.49 -10.36 -14.30
N THR A 41 4.89 -9.53 -13.42
CA THR A 41 3.44 -9.39 -13.37
C THR A 41 2.85 -9.07 -14.76
N ARG A 42 1.67 -9.62 -15.05
CA ARG A 42 0.85 -9.27 -16.22
C ARG A 42 -0.28 -8.30 -15.87
N GLY A 43 -0.40 -7.95 -14.58
CA GLY A 43 -1.40 -7.04 -14.05
C GLY A 43 -0.89 -5.62 -13.86
N VAL A 44 -1.18 -5.05 -12.70
CA VAL A 44 -0.71 -3.71 -12.30
C VAL A 44 0.78 -3.76 -11.97
N THR A 45 1.57 -2.97 -12.69
CA THR A 45 3.03 -2.89 -12.52
C THR A 45 3.45 -1.83 -11.53
N ARG A 46 2.69 -0.72 -11.49
CA ARG A 46 3.02 0.45 -10.67
C ARG A 46 1.76 1.23 -10.33
N VAL A 47 1.76 1.86 -9.14
CA VAL A 47 0.80 2.88 -8.78
C VAL A 47 1.53 4.12 -8.25
N VAL A 48 0.98 5.30 -8.53
CA VAL A 48 1.49 6.59 -8.05
C VAL A 48 0.38 7.25 -7.28
N VAL A 49 0.61 7.50 -5.98
CA VAL A 49 -0.34 8.20 -5.12
C VAL A 49 0.19 9.59 -4.85
N THR A 50 -0.66 10.59 -5.04
CA THR A 50 -0.35 12.02 -4.85
C THR A 50 -1.38 12.69 -3.96
N SER A 51 -0.98 13.78 -3.31
CA SER A 51 -1.92 14.64 -2.57
C SER A 51 -2.84 15.39 -3.53
N ALA A 52 -4.12 15.47 -3.19
CA ALA A 52 -5.13 16.31 -3.87
C ALA A 52 -5.60 17.46 -2.97
N GLY A 53 -4.82 17.79 -1.93
CA GLY A 53 -5.10 18.83 -0.96
C GLY A 53 -5.82 18.30 0.30
N GLY A 54 -5.42 18.77 1.48
CA GLY A 54 -5.88 18.25 2.76
C GLY A 54 -5.62 16.74 2.87
N ASN A 55 -6.63 15.99 3.33
CA ASN A 55 -6.56 14.53 3.44
C ASN A 55 -7.02 13.79 2.15
N LYS A 56 -7.21 14.53 1.04
CA LYS A 56 -7.61 13.93 -0.24
C LYS A 56 -6.40 13.42 -1.00
N LEU A 57 -6.56 12.27 -1.64
CA LEU A 57 -5.53 11.63 -2.44
C LEU A 57 -6.03 11.33 -3.85
N ASN A 58 -5.10 11.32 -4.79
CA ASN A 58 -5.30 10.78 -6.13
C ASN A 58 -4.38 9.58 -6.33
N ILE A 59 -4.82 8.64 -7.16
CA ILE A 59 -4.04 7.49 -7.58
C ILE A 59 -4.00 7.41 -9.10
N GLN A 60 -2.83 7.12 -9.65
CA GLN A 60 -2.58 6.82 -11.05
C GLN A 60 -2.07 5.37 -11.13
N VAL A 61 -2.67 4.57 -11.96
CA VAL A 61 -2.37 3.13 -12.09
C VAL A 61 -1.78 2.85 -13.45
N PHE A 62 -0.78 1.96 -13.48
CA PHE A 62 -0.12 1.47 -14.67
C PHE A 62 -0.23 -0.05 -14.73
N GLY A 63 -0.75 -0.57 -15.83
CA GLY A 63 -0.85 -2.00 -16.09
C GLY A 63 0.13 -2.46 -17.16
N LYS A 64 0.44 -3.75 -17.18
CA LYS A 64 1.35 -4.33 -18.17
C LYS A 64 0.79 -4.24 -19.58
N CYS A 65 1.55 -3.60 -20.47
CA CYS A 65 1.31 -3.52 -21.91
C CYS A 65 2.64 -3.63 -22.67
N HIS A 66 2.58 -3.62 -23.99
CA HIS A 66 3.74 -3.58 -24.88
C HIS A 66 3.61 -2.44 -25.89
N PRO A 67 4.71 -1.69 -26.17
CA PRO A 67 6.08 -1.81 -25.66
C PRO A 67 6.26 -1.19 -24.26
N THR A 68 5.32 -0.38 -23.79
CA THR A 68 5.33 0.32 -22.49
C THR A 68 4.09 0.00 -21.70
N ASP A 69 4.11 0.20 -20.37
CA ASP A 69 2.94 0.01 -19.52
C ASP A 69 1.81 0.97 -19.91
N CYS A 70 0.57 0.46 -19.90
CA CYS A 70 -0.63 1.24 -20.14
C CYS A 70 -1.00 2.04 -18.89
N GLU A 71 -1.22 3.33 -19.06
CA GLU A 71 -1.75 4.21 -18.02
C GLU A 71 -3.28 4.11 -17.98
N TRP A 72 -3.84 3.89 -16.77
CA TRP A 72 -5.29 3.82 -16.57
C TRP A 72 -5.91 5.19 -16.25
N GLY A 73 -5.06 6.23 -16.16
CA GLY A 73 -5.45 7.58 -15.76
C GLY A 73 -5.42 7.79 -14.25
N THR A 74 -5.76 9.01 -13.84
CA THR A 74 -5.77 9.43 -12.44
C THR A 74 -7.20 9.44 -11.90
N LYS A 75 -7.40 8.86 -10.71
CA LYS A 75 -8.68 8.79 -10.01
C LYS A 75 -8.52 9.20 -8.55
N PRO A 76 -9.60 9.65 -7.88
CA PRO A 76 -9.59 9.81 -6.44
C PRO A 76 -9.29 8.48 -5.74
N LEU A 77 -8.46 8.56 -4.69
CA LEU A 77 -8.20 7.45 -3.77
C LEU A 77 -8.88 7.79 -2.44
N VAL A 78 -9.88 7.01 -2.06
CA VAL A 78 -10.61 7.19 -0.80
C VAL A 78 -10.00 6.28 0.26
N THR A 79 -9.64 6.85 1.42
CA THR A 79 -9.01 6.12 2.52
C THR A 79 -9.99 5.82 3.65
N TYR A 80 -9.76 4.74 4.39
CA TYR A 80 -10.67 4.24 5.42
C TYR A 80 -9.91 3.80 6.68
N GLY A 81 -10.47 4.15 7.85
CA GLY A 81 -10.15 3.53 9.13
C GLY A 81 -10.97 2.26 9.37
N LEU A 82 -10.77 1.62 10.53
CA LEU A 82 -11.51 0.42 10.92
C LEU A 82 -12.95 0.71 11.37
N ASN A 83 -13.24 1.94 11.81
CA ASN A 83 -14.57 2.39 12.24
C ASN A 83 -14.67 3.91 12.07
N VAL A 84 -15.84 4.47 12.40
CA VAL A 84 -16.14 5.91 12.18
C VAL A 84 -15.35 6.87 13.07
N GLN A 85 -14.73 6.40 14.15
CA GLN A 85 -13.86 7.18 15.04
C GLN A 85 -12.38 6.98 14.74
N ASP A 86 -12.04 6.00 13.89
CA ASP A 86 -10.65 5.66 13.61
C ASP A 86 -10.04 6.65 12.62
N THR A 87 -9.03 7.38 13.06
CA THR A 87 -8.26 8.31 12.23
C THR A 87 -7.07 7.65 11.54
N ASN A 88 -6.82 6.37 11.85
CA ASN A 88 -5.76 5.57 11.23
C ASN A 88 -6.30 4.91 9.97
N HIS A 89 -5.92 5.44 8.83
CA HIS A 89 -6.41 4.97 7.54
C HIS A 89 -5.44 3.97 6.92
N ASN A 90 -5.63 2.68 7.21
CA ASN A 90 -4.82 1.60 6.64
C ASN A 90 -5.39 1.02 5.34
N TYR A 91 -6.58 1.44 4.94
CA TYR A 91 -7.26 0.92 3.76
C TYR A 91 -7.62 2.05 2.81
N ALA A 92 -7.64 1.73 1.52
CA ALA A 92 -8.09 2.69 0.51
C ALA A 92 -8.77 1.98 -0.65
N THR A 93 -9.63 2.71 -1.38
CA THR A 93 -10.28 2.20 -2.58
C THR A 93 -10.27 3.23 -3.70
N THR A 94 -10.31 2.73 -4.93
CA THR A 94 -10.57 3.52 -6.13
C THR A 94 -11.32 2.68 -7.16
N ILE A 95 -12.03 3.32 -8.08
CA ILE A 95 -12.76 2.67 -9.15
C ILE A 95 -12.30 3.25 -10.49
N TYR A 96 -11.95 2.35 -11.41
CA TYR A 96 -11.65 2.66 -12.79
C TYR A 96 -12.75 2.15 -13.70
N ASN A 97 -13.34 3.06 -14.47
CA ASN A 97 -14.18 2.72 -15.60
C ASN A 97 -13.39 3.01 -16.88
N GLN A 98 -13.05 1.97 -17.59
CA GLN A 98 -12.24 2.01 -18.81
C GLN A 98 -13.13 1.85 -20.08
N GLY A 99 -14.46 1.89 -19.92
CA GLY A 99 -15.43 1.65 -20.98
C GLY A 99 -15.66 0.16 -21.24
N PHE A 100 -14.61 -0.59 -21.50
CA PHE A 100 -14.69 -2.04 -21.72
C PHE A 100 -14.70 -2.87 -20.42
N ALA A 101 -14.28 -2.26 -19.30
CA ALA A 101 -14.24 -2.92 -17.99
C ALA A 101 -14.39 -1.91 -16.85
N ASN A 102 -14.97 -2.38 -15.76
CA ASN A 102 -14.93 -1.72 -14.45
C ASN A 102 -13.94 -2.48 -13.55
N SER A 103 -13.07 -1.75 -12.87
CA SER A 103 -12.12 -2.31 -11.92
C SER A 103 -12.24 -1.59 -10.58
N LEU A 104 -12.67 -2.31 -9.54
CA LEU A 104 -12.54 -1.88 -8.16
C LEU A 104 -11.15 -2.28 -7.67
N LEU A 105 -10.34 -1.32 -7.24
CA LEU A 105 -9.07 -1.57 -6.59
C LEU A 105 -9.18 -1.25 -5.10
N THR A 106 -8.71 -2.16 -4.27
CA THR A 106 -8.58 -1.97 -2.82
C THR A 106 -7.11 -2.03 -2.44
N LEU A 107 -6.69 -1.16 -1.55
CA LEU A 107 -5.32 -1.07 -1.07
C LEU A 107 -5.31 -1.26 0.45
N GLY A 108 -4.42 -2.13 0.94
CA GLY A 108 -4.09 -2.26 2.35
C GLY A 108 -2.66 -1.79 2.59
N TYR A 109 -2.47 -0.79 3.46
CA TYR A 109 -1.16 -0.24 3.80
C TYR A 109 -0.57 -0.97 5.00
N ALA A 110 0.68 -1.42 4.87
CA ALA A 110 1.44 -2.09 5.92
C ALA A 110 2.87 -1.53 6.00
N GLY A 111 3.00 -0.21 6.27
CA GLY A 111 4.28 0.49 6.42
C GLY A 111 5.03 0.64 5.09
N ASN A 112 5.90 -0.31 4.77
CA ASN A 112 6.71 -0.27 3.55
C ASN A 112 6.10 -1.01 2.36
N GLU A 113 4.91 -1.58 2.54
CA GLU A 113 4.23 -2.36 1.52
C GLU A 113 2.78 -1.93 1.36
N ILE A 114 2.25 -2.12 0.16
CA ILE A 114 0.83 -2.07 -0.12
C ILE A 114 0.42 -3.42 -0.69
N LEU A 115 -0.64 -4.01 -0.11
CA LEU A 115 -1.40 -5.07 -0.74
C LEU A 115 -2.45 -4.43 -1.63
N LEU A 116 -2.37 -4.64 -2.94
CA LEU A 116 -3.39 -4.22 -3.90
C LEU A 116 -4.20 -5.44 -4.31
N GLN A 117 -5.53 -5.33 -4.21
CA GLN A 117 -6.48 -6.32 -4.69
C GLN A 117 -7.35 -5.67 -5.77
N GLY A 118 -7.54 -6.36 -6.87
CA GLY A 118 -8.33 -5.89 -8.00
C GLY A 118 -9.50 -6.82 -8.29
N TYR A 119 -10.67 -6.24 -8.54
CA TYR A 119 -11.88 -6.94 -8.97
C TYR A 119 -12.29 -6.32 -10.30
N THR A 120 -12.04 -7.03 -11.40
CA THR A 120 -12.31 -6.53 -12.75
C THR A 120 -13.51 -7.25 -13.36
N GLN A 121 -14.48 -6.44 -13.78
CA GLN A 121 -15.65 -6.88 -14.50
C GLN A 121 -15.59 -6.35 -15.94
N PHE A 122 -15.63 -7.26 -16.92
CA PHE A 122 -15.73 -6.88 -18.32
C PHE A 122 -17.16 -6.52 -18.71
N LEU A 123 -17.30 -5.43 -19.44
CA LEU A 123 -18.60 -4.87 -19.88
C LEU A 123 -18.79 -5.02 -21.39
N ASP A 124 -17.74 -5.37 -22.11
CA ASP A 124 -17.78 -5.64 -23.54
C ASP A 124 -18.22 -7.09 -23.79
N SER A 125 -18.72 -7.36 -24.97
CA SER A 125 -19.15 -8.71 -25.37
C SER A 125 -17.98 -9.61 -25.80
N SER A 126 -16.77 -9.40 -25.25
CA SER A 126 -15.55 -10.10 -25.63
C SER A 126 -15.49 -11.56 -25.15
N GLY A 127 -16.41 -11.98 -24.28
CA GLY A 127 -16.39 -13.31 -23.66
C GLY A 127 -15.31 -13.50 -22.59
N ARG A 128 -14.55 -12.43 -22.24
CA ARG A 128 -13.56 -12.47 -21.17
C ARG A 128 -14.22 -12.69 -19.82
N GLN A 129 -13.61 -13.54 -18.99
CA GLN A 129 -14.11 -13.79 -17.64
C GLN A 129 -13.74 -12.64 -16.70
N ASN A 130 -14.67 -12.25 -15.83
CA ASN A 130 -14.36 -11.39 -14.71
C ASN A 130 -13.31 -12.05 -13.82
N TYR A 131 -12.38 -11.26 -13.27
CA TYR A 131 -11.29 -11.85 -12.50
C TYR A 131 -10.94 -11.02 -11.27
N TYR A 132 -10.31 -11.69 -10.33
CA TYR A 132 -9.69 -11.15 -9.14
C TYR A 132 -8.17 -11.20 -9.29
N SER A 133 -7.49 -10.16 -8.83
CA SER A 133 -6.03 -10.12 -8.71
C SER A 133 -5.60 -9.68 -7.31
N ARG A 134 -4.39 -10.10 -6.92
CA ARG A 134 -3.78 -9.75 -5.63
C ARG A 134 -2.28 -9.64 -5.81
N ASP A 135 -1.74 -8.46 -5.54
CA ASP A 135 -0.34 -8.15 -5.74
C ASP A 135 0.21 -7.36 -4.55
N TYR A 136 1.50 -7.55 -4.26
CA TYR A 136 2.22 -6.81 -3.25
C TYR A 136 3.12 -5.77 -3.93
N PHE A 137 3.08 -4.55 -3.40
CA PHE A 137 3.85 -3.41 -3.89
C PHE A 137 4.80 -2.93 -2.81
N GLN A 138 5.99 -2.52 -3.21
CA GLN A 138 6.96 -1.85 -2.36
C GLN A 138 7.18 -0.42 -2.84
N ARG A 139 7.64 0.46 -1.94
CA ARG A 139 8.03 1.81 -2.35
C ARG A 139 9.16 1.76 -3.36
N ALA A 140 9.03 2.52 -4.46
CA ALA A 140 10.14 2.70 -5.39
C ALA A 140 11.31 3.37 -4.65
N PRO A 141 12.56 2.94 -4.91
CA PRO A 141 13.73 3.58 -4.34
C PRO A 141 13.75 5.07 -4.70
N LYS A 142 13.97 5.94 -3.70
CA LYS A 142 14.24 7.36 -3.97
C LYS A 142 15.61 7.47 -4.63
N VAL A 143 15.67 7.74 -5.92
CA VAL A 143 16.94 8.06 -6.58
C VAL A 143 17.36 9.44 -6.10
N LYS A 144 18.41 9.51 -5.27
CA LYS A 144 19.09 10.78 -4.95
C LYS A 144 19.84 11.22 -6.22
N ILE A 145 19.33 12.23 -6.90
CA ILE A 145 20.09 12.92 -7.92
C ILE A 145 20.93 13.96 -7.21
N PRO A 146 22.28 13.96 -7.32
CA PRO A 146 23.09 15.01 -6.77
C PRO A 146 22.67 16.36 -7.38
N GLY A 147 22.13 17.28 -6.57
CA GLY A 147 21.77 18.64 -6.98
C GLY A 147 20.43 18.84 -7.71
N GLY A 148 19.52 17.89 -7.72
CA GLY A 148 18.23 18.01 -8.44
C GLY A 148 17.02 17.49 -7.68
N VAL A 149 15.83 17.90 -8.15
CA VAL A 149 14.54 17.38 -7.70
C VAL A 149 14.50 15.86 -7.96
N PRO A 150 14.02 15.00 -7.04
CA PRO A 150 13.97 13.56 -7.24
C PRO A 150 13.15 13.23 -8.50
N LYS A 151 13.79 12.73 -9.54
CA LYS A 151 13.10 12.12 -10.69
C LYS A 151 12.96 10.61 -10.40
N PHE A 152 11.76 10.10 -10.48
CA PHE A 152 11.55 8.67 -10.44
C PHE A 152 11.93 8.08 -11.80
N PRO A 153 12.65 6.94 -11.86
CA PRO A 153 12.99 6.34 -13.13
C PRO A 153 11.69 5.91 -13.84
N ILE A 154 11.46 6.52 -15.00
CA ILE A 154 10.45 6.04 -15.95
C ILE A 154 11.10 4.83 -16.62
N GLN A 155 10.66 3.62 -16.25
CA GLN A 155 11.05 2.43 -17.00
C GLN A 155 10.44 2.53 -18.39
N ARG A 156 11.30 2.59 -19.39
CA ARG A 156 10.93 2.51 -20.81
C ARG A 156 10.70 1.07 -21.22
#